data_b32ac1895b620d54048cac45e384e79f
#
_entry.id   b32ac1895b620d54048cac45e384e79f
#
_cell.length_a   1.000
_cell.length_b   1.000
_cell.length_c   1.000
_cell.angle_alpha   90.00
_cell.angle_beta   90.00
_cell.angle_gamma   90.00
#
_symmetry.space_group_name_H-M   'P 1'
#
loop_
_entity.id
_entity.type
_entity.pdbx_description
1 polymer ?
#
loop_
_entity_poly.entity_id
_entity_poly.type
_entity_poly.pdbx_seq_one_letter_code
_entity_poly.pdbx_strand_id
1 'polypeptide(L)'
;MDKLVIKDYTSKNTQDCCICGEKIDAMVNPDTGKEIWTKGHNAEPVKEGRCCSDCNNKVVVPLRIMKSISSKVQEISDLSTDAVRDYDTAILTEVEVREGTDKLKSANKNLIKARKIAQQVQALLNGLDRKLDDGKD
;
A
#
# COMPACT_ATOMS: atom_id res chain seq x y z
N MET A 1 -6.78 -5.08 -24.91
CA MET A 1 -5.56 -4.84 -24.09
C MET A 1 -4.52 -5.84 -24.53
N ASP A 2 -3.52 -5.38 -25.23
CA ASP A 2 -2.48 -6.25 -25.75
C ASP A 2 -1.65 -6.82 -24.60
N LYS A 3 -1.60 -8.15 -24.54
CA LYS A 3 -0.72 -8.88 -23.62
C LYS A 3 0.72 -8.46 -23.92
N LEU A 4 1.35 -7.75 -23.00
CA LEU A 4 2.81 -7.58 -23.01
C LEU A 4 3.43 -8.99 -22.96
N VAL A 5 3.84 -9.50 -24.12
CA VAL A 5 4.61 -10.73 -24.21
C VAL A 5 6.00 -10.39 -23.68
N ILE A 6 6.23 -10.70 -22.42
CA ILE A 6 7.57 -10.69 -21.85
C ILE A 6 8.32 -11.85 -22.50
N LYS A 7 9.04 -11.59 -23.58
CA LYS A 7 10.05 -12.53 -24.06
C LYS A 7 11.18 -12.51 -23.06
N ASP A 8 11.56 -13.68 -22.58
CA ASP A 8 12.76 -13.89 -21.76
C ASP A 8 14.01 -13.41 -22.51
N TYR A 9 14.28 -12.13 -22.38
CA TYR A 9 15.49 -11.55 -22.93
C TYR A 9 16.52 -11.44 -21.81
N THR A 10 17.35 -12.47 -21.66
CA THR A 10 18.50 -12.42 -20.76
C THR A 10 19.55 -11.49 -21.37
N SER A 11 19.47 -10.21 -21.06
CA SER A 11 20.54 -9.27 -21.35
C SER A 11 21.79 -9.70 -20.57
N LYS A 12 22.93 -9.74 -21.24
CA LYS A 12 24.23 -10.09 -20.64
C LYS A 12 24.69 -9.13 -19.52
N ASN A 13 24.00 -8.03 -19.33
CA ASN A 13 24.34 -6.93 -18.39
C ASN A 13 23.35 -6.77 -17.23
N THR A 14 22.43 -7.71 -17.00
CA THR A 14 21.48 -7.59 -15.90
C THR A 14 22.06 -8.08 -14.58
N GLN A 15 21.75 -7.37 -13.51
CA GLN A 15 22.09 -7.75 -12.14
C GLN A 15 21.23 -8.94 -11.69
N ASP A 16 21.66 -9.63 -10.65
CA ASP A 16 20.88 -10.68 -10.03
C ASP A 16 19.79 -10.08 -9.12
N CYS A 17 18.62 -10.68 -9.15
CA CYS A 17 17.53 -10.33 -8.26
C CYS A 17 17.92 -10.60 -6.80
N CYS A 18 17.83 -9.60 -5.94
CA CYS A 18 18.19 -9.76 -4.53
C CYS A 18 17.25 -10.67 -3.75
N ILE A 19 16.07 -11.01 -4.30
CA ILE A 19 15.05 -11.84 -3.66
C ILE A 19 15.18 -13.31 -4.11
N CYS A 20 15.10 -13.60 -5.41
CA CYS A 20 15.16 -14.98 -5.92
C CYS A 20 16.55 -15.42 -6.44
N GLY A 21 17.46 -14.49 -6.63
CA GLY A 21 18.80 -14.78 -7.15
C GLY A 21 18.89 -14.98 -8.68
N GLU A 22 17.76 -14.95 -9.38
CA GLU A 22 17.74 -15.04 -10.84
C GLU A 22 18.09 -13.70 -11.50
N LYS A 23 18.44 -13.74 -12.79
CA LYS A 23 18.71 -12.53 -13.55
C LYS A 23 17.49 -11.63 -13.64
N ILE A 24 17.69 -10.32 -13.43
CA ILE A 24 16.64 -9.33 -13.58
C ILE A 24 16.23 -9.25 -15.06
N ASP A 25 14.93 -9.30 -15.31
CA ASP A 25 14.35 -9.16 -16.64
C ASP A 25 14.54 -7.75 -17.19
N ALA A 26 14.83 -7.65 -18.49
CA ALA A 26 14.89 -6.38 -19.20
C ALA A 26 13.49 -6.01 -19.73
N MET A 27 13.09 -4.76 -19.54
CA MET A 27 11.92 -4.22 -20.23
C MET A 27 12.29 -3.83 -21.65
N VAL A 28 11.61 -4.39 -22.63
CA VAL A 28 11.85 -4.20 -24.06
C VAL A 28 10.67 -3.47 -24.71
N ASN A 29 10.97 -2.52 -25.59
CA ASN A 29 9.94 -1.89 -26.41
C ASN A 29 9.37 -2.93 -27.40
N PRO A 30 8.05 -3.20 -27.39
CA PRO A 30 7.45 -4.22 -28.23
C PRO A 30 7.56 -3.92 -29.73
N ASP A 31 7.64 -2.64 -30.13
CA ASP A 31 7.67 -2.22 -31.53
C ASP A 31 9.08 -2.25 -32.11
N THR A 32 10.09 -1.94 -31.31
CA THR A 32 11.49 -1.78 -31.78
C THR A 32 12.43 -2.89 -31.33
N GLY A 33 12.02 -3.71 -30.34
CA GLY A 33 12.85 -4.74 -29.73
C GLY A 33 14.04 -4.18 -28.92
N LYS A 34 14.11 -2.86 -28.70
CA LYS A 34 15.18 -2.23 -27.93
C LYS A 34 14.91 -2.28 -26.43
N GLU A 35 15.95 -2.53 -25.65
CA GLU A 35 15.88 -2.47 -24.19
C GLU A 35 15.60 -1.03 -23.73
N ILE A 36 14.52 -0.86 -22.93
CA ILE A 36 14.14 0.42 -22.33
C ILE A 36 14.73 0.52 -20.92
N TRP A 37 14.71 -0.57 -20.17
CA TRP A 37 15.08 -0.60 -18.77
C TRP A 37 15.62 -1.98 -18.37
N THR A 38 16.79 -1.99 -17.75
CA THR A 38 17.50 -3.22 -17.34
C THR A 38 17.80 -3.29 -15.84
N LYS A 39 17.42 -2.25 -15.08
CA LYS A 39 17.78 -2.14 -13.65
C LYS A 39 16.76 -2.78 -12.71
N GLY A 40 15.71 -3.40 -13.23
CA GLY A 40 14.68 -4.01 -12.41
C GLY A 40 13.90 -3.02 -11.52
N HIS A 41 13.30 -3.55 -10.48
CA HIS A 41 12.46 -2.81 -9.52
C HIS A 41 13.17 -2.65 -8.17
N ASN A 42 12.81 -1.62 -7.40
CA ASN A 42 13.26 -1.49 -6.02
C ASN A 42 12.61 -2.58 -5.16
N ALA A 43 13.43 -3.38 -4.48
CA ALA A 43 12.97 -4.51 -3.66
C ALA A 43 12.54 -4.12 -2.23
N GLU A 44 12.74 -2.87 -1.81
CA GLU A 44 12.25 -2.44 -0.50
C GLU A 44 10.71 -2.46 -0.40
N PRO A 45 10.17 -2.84 0.72
CA PRO A 45 10.77 -3.08 2.03
C PRO A 45 11.14 -4.55 2.32
N VAL A 46 11.17 -5.40 1.30
CA VAL A 46 11.51 -6.83 1.47
C VAL A 46 13.01 -6.98 1.74
N LYS A 47 13.82 -6.37 0.89
CA LYS A 47 15.27 -6.38 0.96
C LYS A 47 15.84 -5.15 0.27
N GLU A 48 17.01 -4.69 0.71
CA GLU A 48 17.74 -3.66 0.00
C GLU A 48 18.24 -4.21 -1.33
N GLY A 49 18.08 -3.43 -2.41
CA GLY A 49 18.56 -3.77 -3.74
C GLY A 49 17.49 -3.78 -4.81
N ARG A 50 17.75 -4.52 -5.89
CA ARG A 50 16.89 -4.61 -7.06
C ARG A 50 16.31 -6.02 -7.24
N CYS A 51 15.08 -6.10 -7.70
CA CYS A 51 14.40 -7.36 -7.97
C CYS A 51 13.83 -7.43 -9.38
N CYS A 52 13.60 -8.63 -9.85
CA CYS A 52 12.91 -8.91 -11.10
C CYS A 52 11.43 -8.55 -11.04
N SER A 53 10.77 -8.48 -12.19
CA SER A 53 9.35 -8.14 -12.29
C SER A 53 8.46 -9.14 -11.56
N ASP A 54 8.77 -10.41 -11.59
CA ASP A 54 8.02 -11.45 -10.89
C ASP A 54 8.06 -11.26 -9.38
N CYS A 55 9.25 -11.09 -8.79
CA CYS A 55 9.40 -10.81 -7.36
C CYS A 55 8.76 -9.46 -6.98
N ASN A 56 8.87 -8.44 -7.83
CA ASN A 56 8.19 -7.18 -7.58
C ASN A 56 6.67 -7.35 -7.46
N ASN A 57 6.06 -8.05 -8.40
CA ASN A 57 4.61 -8.20 -8.47
C ASN A 57 4.05 -9.16 -7.41
N LYS A 58 4.75 -10.25 -7.11
CA LYS A 58 4.28 -11.28 -6.18
C LYS A 58 4.64 -11.01 -4.72
N VAL A 59 5.71 -10.28 -4.45
CA VAL A 59 6.24 -10.11 -3.09
C VAL A 59 6.30 -8.64 -2.67
N VAL A 60 6.97 -7.79 -3.45
CA VAL A 60 7.25 -6.40 -3.05
C VAL A 60 5.99 -5.55 -3.03
N VAL A 61 5.23 -5.57 -4.12
CA VAL A 61 4.00 -4.77 -4.25
C VAL A 61 2.95 -5.17 -3.21
N PRO A 62 2.62 -6.47 -3.01
CA PRO A 62 1.70 -6.88 -1.96
C PRO A 62 2.17 -6.44 -0.56
N LEU A 63 3.45 -6.57 -0.25
CA LEU A 63 3.97 -6.15 1.06
C LEU A 63 3.87 -4.63 1.27
N ARG A 64 4.11 -3.82 0.24
CA ARG A 64 3.91 -2.36 0.30
C ARG A 64 2.47 -2.00 0.58
N ILE A 65 1.53 -2.68 -0.07
CA ILE A 65 0.10 -2.49 0.16
C ILE A 65 -0.27 -2.89 1.59
N MET A 66 0.19 -4.04 2.08
CA MET A 66 -0.06 -4.49 3.44
C MET A 66 0.49 -3.52 4.49
N LYS A 67 1.70 -2.98 4.29
CA LYS A 67 2.26 -1.95 5.18
C LYS A 67 1.43 -0.67 5.17
N SER A 68 0.96 -0.23 4.01
CA SER A 68 0.09 0.93 3.90
C SER A 68 -1.24 0.71 4.63
N ILE A 69 -1.85 -0.47 4.48
CA ILE A 69 -3.08 -0.84 5.18
C ILE A 69 -2.85 -0.86 6.69
N SER A 70 -1.79 -1.50 7.17
CA SER A 70 -1.45 -1.57 8.59
C SER A 70 -1.28 -0.19 9.21
N SER A 71 -0.58 0.71 8.53
CA SER A 71 -0.43 2.10 8.98
C SER A 71 -1.77 2.83 9.08
N LYS A 72 -2.66 2.63 8.10
CA LYS A 72 -4.00 3.23 8.10
C LYS A 72 -4.91 2.64 9.18
N VAL A 73 -4.81 1.36 9.43
CA VAL A 73 -5.55 0.70 10.52
C VAL A 73 -5.11 1.25 11.89
N GLN A 74 -3.81 1.46 12.09
CA GLN A 74 -3.30 2.07 13.32
C GLN A 74 -3.82 3.51 13.48
N GLU A 75 -3.82 4.31 12.43
CA GLU A 75 -4.36 5.67 12.44
C GLU A 75 -5.85 5.69 12.79
N ILE A 76 -6.65 4.74 12.27
CA ILE A 76 -8.08 4.58 12.63
C ILE A 76 -8.21 4.24 14.11
N SER A 77 -7.41 3.32 14.62
CA SER A 77 -7.43 2.90 16.03
C SER A 77 -7.12 4.09 16.95
N ASP A 78 -6.10 4.86 16.64
CA ASP A 78 -5.68 6.02 17.42
C ASP A 78 -6.79 7.10 17.44
N LEU A 79 -7.35 7.42 16.27
CA LEU A 79 -8.45 8.39 16.16
C LEU A 79 -9.73 7.93 16.89
N SER A 80 -10.02 6.63 16.85
CA SER A 80 -11.17 6.06 17.56
C SER A 80 -10.99 6.14 19.07
N THR A 81 -9.79 5.84 19.55
CA THR A 81 -9.44 5.93 20.98
C THR A 81 -9.53 7.37 21.46
N ASP A 82 -9.02 8.32 20.71
CA ASP A 82 -9.12 9.75 21.03
C ASP A 82 -10.57 10.22 21.06
N ALA A 83 -11.39 9.79 20.10
CA ALA A 83 -12.81 10.14 20.06
C ALA A 83 -13.57 9.60 21.27
N VAL A 84 -13.32 8.35 21.70
CA VAL A 84 -13.91 7.75 22.89
C VAL A 84 -13.51 8.52 24.15
N ARG A 85 -12.22 8.80 24.30
CA ARG A 85 -11.70 9.59 25.44
C ARG A 85 -12.34 10.97 25.51
N ASP A 86 -12.46 11.68 24.40
CA ASP A 86 -13.10 12.99 24.33
C ASP A 86 -14.59 12.93 24.73
N TYR A 87 -15.28 11.87 24.26
CA TYR A 87 -16.68 11.62 24.58
C TYR A 87 -16.88 11.32 26.08
N ASP A 88 -16.07 10.41 26.65
CA ASP A 88 -16.14 10.05 28.07
C ASP A 88 -15.86 11.26 28.95
N THR A 89 -14.87 12.08 28.58
CA THR A 89 -14.57 13.30 29.31
C THR A 89 -15.70 14.30 29.25
N ALA A 90 -16.39 14.42 28.13
CA ALA A 90 -17.54 15.30 27.97
C ALA A 90 -18.76 14.86 28.82
N ILE A 91 -18.91 13.55 29.06
CA ILE A 91 -19.99 13.00 29.89
C ILE A 91 -19.66 13.05 31.40
N LEU A 92 -18.41 12.70 31.77
CA LEU A 92 -18.01 12.54 33.16
C LEU A 92 -17.70 13.86 33.88
N THR A 93 -17.33 14.89 33.16
CA THR A 93 -17.14 16.21 33.73
C THR A 93 -18.48 16.94 33.70
N GLU A 94 -19.01 17.30 34.88
CA GLU A 94 -20.08 18.30 35.05
C GLU A 94 -19.55 19.70 34.61
N VAL A 95 -18.78 19.72 33.56
CA VAL A 95 -18.17 20.92 33.00
C VAL A 95 -19.26 21.67 32.26
N GLU A 96 -19.21 22.98 32.34
CA GLU A 96 -20.10 23.89 31.64
C GLU A 96 -20.48 23.37 30.27
N VAL A 97 -21.73 23.37 29.91
CA VAL A 97 -22.33 22.88 28.65
C VAL A 97 -21.48 23.25 27.41
N ARG A 98 -20.75 24.34 27.49
CA ARG A 98 -19.89 24.85 26.43
C ARG A 98 -18.65 23.97 26.16
N GLU A 99 -17.92 23.51 27.21
CA GLU A 99 -16.78 22.62 27.06
C GLU A 99 -17.17 21.22 26.58
N GLY A 100 -18.29 20.70 27.11
CA GLY A 100 -18.84 19.43 26.65
C GLY A 100 -19.19 19.46 25.15
N THR A 101 -19.74 20.58 24.68
CA THR A 101 -20.05 20.78 23.26
C THR A 101 -18.79 20.80 22.38
N ASP A 102 -17.72 21.43 22.83
CA ASP A 102 -16.47 21.49 22.05
C ASP A 102 -15.75 20.14 22.01
N LYS A 103 -15.80 19.36 23.09
CA LYS A 103 -15.28 17.99 23.11
C LYS A 103 -16.07 17.06 22.21
N LEU A 104 -17.39 17.17 22.19
CA LEU A 104 -18.24 16.42 21.27
C LEU A 104 -17.97 16.78 19.79
N LYS A 105 -17.72 18.06 19.50
CA LYS A 105 -17.32 18.50 18.16
C LYS A 105 -15.97 17.89 17.75
N SER A 106 -14.99 17.85 18.68
CA SER A 106 -13.69 17.25 18.44
C SER A 106 -13.82 15.75 18.16
N ALA A 107 -14.56 15.01 19.00
CA ALA A 107 -14.83 13.59 18.80
C ALA A 107 -15.50 13.32 17.45
N ASN A 108 -16.50 14.10 17.07
CA ASN A 108 -17.16 13.96 15.77
C ASN A 108 -16.20 14.21 14.59
N LYS A 109 -15.31 15.21 14.69
CA LYS A 109 -14.27 15.48 13.70
C LYS A 109 -13.32 14.29 13.53
N ASN A 110 -12.91 13.65 14.62
CA ASN A 110 -12.05 12.46 14.59
C ASN A 110 -12.76 11.26 13.99
N LEU A 111 -14.03 11.04 14.30
CA LEU A 111 -14.85 9.98 13.68
C LEU A 111 -15.02 10.18 12.16
N ILE A 112 -15.19 11.42 11.70
CA ILE A 112 -15.26 11.73 10.27
C ILE A 112 -13.92 11.41 9.57
N LYS A 113 -12.80 11.74 10.21
CA LYS A 113 -11.47 11.39 9.68
C LYS A 113 -11.28 9.87 9.61
N ALA A 114 -11.58 9.15 10.70
CA ALA A 114 -11.49 7.69 10.74
C ALA A 114 -12.34 7.03 9.63
N ARG A 115 -13.55 7.52 9.39
CA ARG A 115 -14.41 7.03 8.30
C ARG A 115 -13.78 7.22 6.93
N LYS A 116 -13.16 8.37 6.66
CA LYS A 116 -12.45 8.62 5.39
C LYS A 116 -11.27 7.66 5.20
N ILE A 117 -10.50 7.41 6.25
CA ILE A 117 -9.38 6.48 6.22
C ILE A 117 -9.88 5.05 5.98
N ALA A 118 -10.96 4.63 6.64
CA ALA A 118 -11.57 3.33 6.41
C ALA A 118 -12.02 3.13 4.95
N GLN A 119 -12.56 4.16 4.31
CA GLN A 119 -12.88 4.14 2.88
C GLN A 119 -11.64 3.99 2.00
N GLN A 120 -10.52 4.63 2.34
CA GLN A 120 -9.25 4.47 1.63
C GLN A 120 -8.68 3.05 1.77
N VAL A 121 -8.76 2.47 2.97
CA VAL A 121 -8.36 1.07 3.21
C VAL A 121 -9.21 0.11 2.38
N GLN A 122 -10.53 0.31 2.34
CA GLN A 122 -11.42 -0.52 1.52
C GLN A 122 -11.08 -0.43 0.03
N ALA A 123 -10.75 0.76 -0.46
CA ALA A 123 -10.33 0.95 -1.86
C ALA A 123 -9.00 0.24 -2.17
N LEU A 124 -8.05 0.23 -1.21
CA LEU A 124 -6.78 -0.50 -1.35
C LEU A 124 -7.00 -2.02 -1.36
N LEU A 125 -7.86 -2.54 -0.48
CA LEU A 125 -8.23 -3.96 -0.44
C LEU A 125 -8.90 -4.41 -1.74
N ASN A 126 -9.85 -3.64 -2.25
CA ASN A 126 -10.50 -3.92 -3.54
C ASN A 126 -9.51 -3.90 -4.72
N GLY A 127 -8.47 -3.05 -4.65
CA GLY A 127 -7.39 -3.02 -5.62
C GLY A 127 -6.47 -4.23 -5.55
N LEU A 128 -6.26 -4.77 -4.35
CA LEU A 128 -5.47 -5.96 -4.11
C LEU A 128 -6.18 -7.22 -4.64
N ASP A 129 -7.47 -7.37 -4.35
CA ASP A 129 -8.29 -8.49 -4.82
C ASP A 129 -8.26 -8.60 -6.35
N ARG A 130 -8.42 -7.48 -7.04
CA ARG A 130 -8.32 -7.45 -8.51
C ARG A 130 -6.96 -7.93 -9.04
N LYS A 131 -5.86 -7.55 -8.39
CA LYS A 131 -4.52 -7.99 -8.79
C LYS A 131 -4.25 -9.46 -8.52
N LEU A 132 -4.86 -10.03 -7.49
CA LEU A 132 -4.76 -11.46 -7.18
C LEU A 132 -5.56 -12.31 -8.18
N ASP A 133 -6.68 -11.80 -8.68
CA ASP A 133 -7.48 -12.47 -9.71
C ASP A 133 -6.80 -12.44 -11.09
N ASP A 134 -6.16 -11.33 -11.45
CA ASP A 134 -5.39 -11.18 -12.69
C ASP A 134 -4.10 -12.03 -12.72
N GLY A 135 -3.63 -12.53 -11.60
CA GLY A 135 -2.42 -13.36 -11.46
C GLY A 135 -2.66 -14.87 -11.49
N LYS A 136 -3.90 -15.33 -11.73
CA LYS A 136 -4.27 -16.76 -11.75
C LYS A 136 -4.30 -17.41 -13.14
N ASP A 137 -3.84 -16.72 -14.17
CA ASP A 137 -3.70 -17.27 -15.54
C ASP A 137 -2.28 -17.77 -15.84
#